data_6fcc48ff7146ca78a5b782db0c3368fe
#
_entry.id   6fcc48ff7146ca78a5b782db0c3368fe
#
_cell.length_a   1.000
_cell.length_b   1.000
_cell.length_c   1.000
_cell.angle_alpha   90.00
_cell.angle_beta   90.00
_cell.angle_gamma   90.00
#
_symmetry.space_group_name_H-M   'P 1'
#
loop_
_entity.id
_entity.type
_entity.pdbx_description
1 polymer ?
#
loop_
_entity_poly.entity_id
_entity_poly.type
_entity_poly.pdbx_seq_one_letter_code
_entity_poly.pdbx_strand_id
1 'polypeptide(L)'
;MPDFSYTMEQLAPDLSVCITRDHRFGTDAFLLSDFAAVRRKDLACDLGTGCGIIPLLWFRDRQQGPKMAYGVDIQPLAVEQLRFTIEQSDLGQRMQAVQADLSDLAALKEKLPFGSFDLVTCNPPYKKAEHGILSSSDSDIIARHETMCSIDDVCAAAAKLLQFGGRLCICQRPERLLDVLEAMRRHKIEPKRVRFVQKRGDTAPWLFLV
;
A
#
# COMPACT_ATOMS: atom_id res chain seq x y z
N MET A 1 25.28 -5.11 -0.10
CA MET A 1 24.90 -3.77 -0.58
C MET A 1 23.96 -3.98 -1.76
N PRO A 2 22.84 -3.27 -1.84
CA PRO A 2 21.97 -3.37 -3.02
C PRO A 2 22.69 -2.85 -4.28
N ASP A 3 22.35 -3.43 -5.42
CA ASP A 3 22.94 -3.05 -6.73
C ASP A 3 22.12 -1.96 -7.43
N PHE A 4 21.60 -0.99 -6.63
CA PHE A 4 20.87 0.15 -7.15
C PHE A 4 21.19 1.43 -6.36
N SER A 5 21.03 2.59 -6.99
CA SER A 5 21.22 3.91 -6.35
C SER A 5 20.04 4.21 -5.41
N TYR A 6 20.32 4.52 -4.16
CA TYR A 6 19.30 4.76 -3.14
C TYR A 6 19.71 5.87 -2.15
N THR A 7 18.73 6.34 -1.40
CA THR A 7 18.90 7.20 -0.23
C THR A 7 18.13 6.61 0.94
N MET A 8 18.68 6.71 2.15
CA MET A 8 17.95 6.33 3.38
C MET A 8 17.31 7.58 3.97
N GLU A 9 16.00 7.56 4.15
CA GLU A 9 15.26 8.60 4.88
C GLU A 9 14.84 8.10 6.25
N GLN A 10 15.15 8.87 7.29
CA GLN A 10 14.88 8.49 8.68
C GLN A 10 13.40 8.71 9.02
N LEU A 11 12.73 7.69 9.54
CA LEU A 11 11.33 7.70 9.99
C LEU A 11 11.21 7.76 11.52
N ALA A 12 12.17 7.17 12.23
CA ALA A 12 12.31 7.16 13.69
C ALA A 12 13.79 6.95 14.05
N PRO A 13 14.21 7.10 15.30
CA PRO A 13 15.63 6.98 15.69
C PRO A 13 16.31 5.69 15.21
N ASP A 14 15.60 4.59 15.17
CA ASP A 14 16.05 3.27 14.79
C ASP A 14 15.36 2.70 13.53
N LEU A 15 14.67 3.54 12.77
CA LEU A 15 13.91 3.15 11.58
C LEU A 15 14.15 4.14 10.44
N SER A 16 14.62 3.61 9.32
CA SER A 16 14.77 4.38 8.08
C SER A 16 14.11 3.64 6.92
N VAL A 17 13.78 4.33 5.85
CA VAL A 17 13.26 3.76 4.61
C VAL A 17 14.25 3.99 3.47
N CYS A 18 14.48 2.94 2.70
CA CYS A 18 15.25 3.01 1.47
C CYS A 18 14.36 3.57 0.34
N ILE A 19 14.76 4.68 -0.26
CA ILE A 19 14.07 5.26 -1.42
C ILE A 19 14.98 5.29 -2.64
N THR A 20 14.39 5.16 -3.81
CA THR A 20 15.06 5.34 -5.11
C THR A 20 14.37 6.47 -5.88
N ARG A 21 14.88 6.75 -7.10
CA ARG A 21 14.22 7.71 -7.99
C ARG A 21 12.78 7.30 -8.32
N ASP A 22 12.52 6.00 -8.50
CA ASP A 22 11.27 5.46 -9.00
C ASP A 22 10.27 5.11 -7.89
N HIS A 23 10.77 4.78 -6.69
CA HIS A 23 9.95 4.45 -5.53
C HIS A 23 10.21 5.41 -4.37
N ARG A 24 9.32 6.39 -4.27
CA ARG A 24 9.25 7.40 -3.20
C ARG A 24 7.87 7.36 -2.58
N PHE A 25 7.67 8.20 -1.58
CA PHE A 25 6.39 8.29 -0.88
C PHE A 25 5.95 9.75 -0.75
N GLY A 26 4.65 9.94 -0.58
CA GLY A 26 4.02 11.23 -0.33
C GLY A 26 3.31 11.28 1.02
N THR A 27 2.68 12.41 1.30
CA THR A 27 1.88 12.64 2.52
C THR A 27 0.69 11.68 2.65
N ASP A 28 0.17 11.19 1.53
CA ASP A 28 -0.91 10.21 1.43
C ASP A 28 -0.61 8.91 2.17
N ALA A 29 0.64 8.41 2.09
CA ALA A 29 1.08 7.22 2.81
C ALA A 29 0.98 7.39 4.34
N PHE A 30 1.35 8.55 4.87
CA PHE A 30 1.22 8.87 6.29
C PHE A 30 -0.25 8.93 6.71
N LEU A 31 -1.09 9.57 5.90
CA LEU A 31 -2.51 9.68 6.16
C LEU A 31 -3.21 8.32 6.14
N LEU A 32 -2.86 7.45 5.18
CA LEU A 32 -3.41 6.10 5.10
C LEU A 32 -2.94 5.24 6.27
N SER A 33 -1.66 5.29 6.62
CA SER A 33 -1.10 4.56 7.75
C SER A 33 -1.81 4.92 9.08
N ASP A 34 -2.06 6.23 9.33
CA ASP A 34 -2.82 6.71 10.48
C ASP A 34 -4.28 6.26 10.44
N PHE A 35 -4.93 6.43 9.29
CA PHE A 35 -6.33 6.04 9.11
C PHE A 35 -6.56 4.54 9.32
N ALA A 36 -5.63 3.71 8.89
CA ALA A 36 -5.68 2.26 9.04
C ALA A 36 -5.70 1.81 10.50
N ALA A 37 -5.12 2.59 11.41
CA ALA A 37 -5.11 2.34 12.85
C ALA A 37 -4.73 0.89 13.17
N VAL A 38 -3.54 0.46 12.72
CA VAL A 38 -3.02 -0.88 12.95
C VAL A 38 -2.95 -1.20 14.45
N ARG A 39 -3.17 -2.46 14.82
CA ARG A 39 -3.17 -2.92 16.21
C ARG A 39 -2.03 -3.91 16.45
N ARG A 40 -1.54 -4.00 17.67
CA ARG A 40 -0.41 -4.88 18.08
C ARG A 40 -0.60 -6.36 17.75
N LYS A 41 -1.84 -6.84 17.67
CA LYS A 41 -2.15 -8.24 17.36
C LYS A 41 -2.41 -8.49 15.89
N ASP A 42 -2.52 -7.43 15.08
CA ASP A 42 -2.91 -7.54 13.67
C ASP A 42 -1.84 -8.31 12.88
N LEU A 43 -2.32 -9.17 12.01
CA LEU A 43 -1.62 -9.60 10.82
C LEU A 43 -1.99 -8.60 9.73
N ALA A 44 -1.03 -7.81 9.24
CA ALA A 44 -1.30 -6.70 8.34
C ALA A 44 -0.59 -6.89 7.00
N CYS A 45 -1.21 -6.39 5.92
CA CYS A 45 -0.66 -6.45 4.57
C CYS A 45 -0.85 -5.11 3.86
N ASP A 46 0.16 -4.65 3.14
CA ASP A 46 0.10 -3.48 2.27
C ASP A 46 0.28 -3.91 0.82
N LEU A 47 -0.71 -3.65 -0.02
CA LEU A 47 -0.76 -4.05 -1.43
C LEU A 47 -0.27 -2.90 -2.32
N GLY A 48 0.65 -3.18 -3.24
CA GLY A 48 1.35 -2.16 -4.01
C GLY A 48 2.23 -1.29 -3.11
N THR A 49 3.03 -1.95 -2.28
CA THR A 49 3.73 -1.31 -1.15
C THR A 49 4.84 -0.34 -1.56
N GLY A 50 5.35 -0.43 -2.80
CA GLY A 50 6.48 0.36 -3.27
C GLY A 50 7.70 0.19 -2.37
N CYS A 51 8.25 1.30 -1.88
CA CYS A 51 9.37 1.27 -0.94
C CYS A 51 9.02 0.76 0.46
N GLY A 52 7.76 0.38 0.72
CA GLY A 52 7.32 -0.15 2.00
C GLY A 52 7.01 0.90 3.05
N ILE A 53 6.80 2.16 2.66
CA ILE A 53 6.59 3.25 3.61
C ILE A 53 5.41 3.01 4.55
N ILE A 54 4.25 2.53 4.06
CA ILE A 54 3.05 2.33 4.88
C ILE A 54 3.30 1.29 5.98
N PRO A 55 3.75 0.06 5.67
CA PRO A 55 4.04 -0.91 6.72
C PRO A 55 5.21 -0.50 7.62
N LEU A 56 6.21 0.25 7.15
CA LEU A 56 7.27 0.77 8.00
C LEU A 56 6.75 1.80 9.02
N LEU A 57 5.81 2.67 8.62
CA LEU A 57 5.19 3.63 9.53
C LEU A 57 4.49 2.97 10.71
N TRP A 58 3.97 1.74 10.55
CA TRP A 58 3.38 0.98 11.66
C TRP A 58 4.40 0.59 12.72
N PHE A 59 5.69 0.58 12.40
CA PHE A 59 6.79 0.25 13.32
C PHE A 59 7.55 1.48 13.83
N ARG A 60 7.06 2.72 13.60
CA ARG A 60 7.66 3.93 14.19
C ARG A 60 7.71 3.88 15.71
N ASP A 61 6.71 3.30 16.33
CA ASP A 61 6.77 2.79 17.68
C ASP A 61 6.77 1.25 17.62
N ARG A 62 7.93 0.67 17.86
CA ARG A 62 8.11 -0.78 17.76
C ARG A 62 7.24 -1.59 18.70
N GLN A 63 6.82 -0.98 19.82
CA GLN A 63 5.95 -1.62 20.79
C GLN A 63 4.49 -1.64 20.33
N GLN A 64 4.09 -0.70 19.48
CA GLN A 64 2.72 -0.55 18.98
C GLN A 64 2.47 -1.19 17.61
N GLY A 65 3.53 -1.52 16.88
CA GLY A 65 3.42 -2.12 15.54
C GLY A 65 2.70 -3.47 15.54
N PRO A 66 2.23 -3.94 14.36
CA PRO A 66 1.49 -5.19 14.21
C PRO A 66 2.32 -6.39 14.63
N LYS A 67 1.65 -7.53 14.88
CA LYS A 67 2.33 -8.81 15.13
C LYS A 67 3.22 -9.19 13.95
N MET A 68 2.70 -9.04 12.74
CA MET A 68 3.41 -9.30 11.50
C MET A 68 2.87 -8.39 10.39
N ALA A 69 3.74 -7.85 9.55
CA ALA A 69 3.41 -7.06 8.37
C ALA A 69 3.94 -7.71 7.09
N TYR A 70 3.19 -7.58 6.01
CA TYR A 70 3.61 -7.97 4.67
C TYR A 70 3.53 -6.76 3.75
N GLY A 71 4.60 -6.46 3.03
CA GLY A 71 4.59 -5.51 1.92
C GLY A 71 4.63 -6.29 0.61
N VAL A 72 3.61 -6.11 -0.22
CA VAL A 72 3.44 -6.83 -1.50
C VAL A 72 3.59 -5.86 -2.65
N ASP A 73 4.45 -6.19 -3.61
CA ASP A 73 4.59 -5.44 -4.86
C ASP A 73 4.91 -6.39 -6.01
N ILE A 74 4.52 -6.00 -7.22
CA ILE A 74 4.85 -6.75 -8.42
C ILE A 74 6.28 -6.46 -8.90
N GLN A 75 6.81 -5.26 -8.59
CA GLN A 75 8.09 -4.79 -9.07
C GLN A 75 9.25 -5.35 -8.24
N PRO A 76 10.21 -6.05 -8.88
CA PRO A 76 11.38 -6.60 -8.18
C PRO A 76 12.15 -5.55 -7.38
N LEU A 77 12.37 -4.36 -7.96
CA LEU A 77 13.10 -3.28 -7.31
C LEU A 77 12.42 -2.80 -6.02
N ALA A 78 11.10 -2.64 -6.02
CA ALA A 78 10.33 -2.27 -4.82
C ALA A 78 10.51 -3.30 -3.70
N VAL A 79 10.42 -4.58 -4.06
CA VAL A 79 10.60 -5.70 -3.12
C VAL A 79 12.03 -5.74 -2.57
N GLU A 80 13.05 -5.51 -3.40
CA GLU A 80 14.46 -5.43 -2.96
C GLU A 80 14.71 -4.25 -2.03
N GLN A 81 14.15 -3.06 -2.33
CA GLN A 81 14.21 -1.90 -1.45
C GLN A 81 13.62 -2.20 -0.07
N LEU A 82 12.45 -2.81 -0.05
CA LEU A 82 11.79 -3.18 1.20
C LEU A 82 12.58 -4.24 1.96
N ARG A 83 13.11 -5.27 1.31
CA ARG A 83 13.99 -6.28 1.95
C ARG A 83 15.21 -5.64 2.57
N PHE A 84 15.89 -4.77 1.84
CA PHE A 84 17.05 -4.04 2.36
C PHE A 84 16.67 -3.20 3.59
N THR A 85 15.55 -2.49 3.53
CA THR A 85 15.06 -1.71 4.68
C THR A 85 14.74 -2.59 5.90
N ILE A 86 14.10 -3.74 5.70
CA ILE A 86 13.78 -4.72 6.75
C ILE A 86 15.05 -5.19 7.45
N GLU A 87 16.09 -5.53 6.71
CA GLU A 87 17.39 -5.95 7.23
C GLU A 87 18.08 -4.83 8.02
N GLN A 88 18.15 -3.61 7.45
CA GLN A 88 18.80 -2.47 8.10
C GLN A 88 18.07 -2.02 9.38
N SER A 89 16.79 -2.31 9.50
CA SER A 89 15.93 -1.92 10.62
C SER A 89 15.67 -3.05 11.61
N ASP A 90 16.30 -4.22 11.46
CA ASP A 90 16.09 -5.42 12.31
C ASP A 90 14.60 -5.79 12.45
N LEU A 91 13.87 -5.75 11.34
CA LEU A 91 12.44 -6.08 11.29
C LEU A 91 12.15 -7.48 10.73
N GLY A 92 13.17 -8.29 10.43
CA GLY A 92 13.01 -9.56 9.72
C GLY A 92 12.09 -10.58 10.40
N GLN A 93 11.92 -10.49 11.73
CA GLN A 93 10.99 -11.34 12.48
C GLN A 93 9.54 -10.83 12.46
N ARG A 94 9.30 -9.60 12.00
CA ARG A 94 7.99 -8.93 12.07
C ARG A 94 7.52 -8.32 10.75
N MET A 95 8.34 -8.38 9.70
CA MET A 95 7.99 -7.85 8.38
C MET A 95 8.56 -8.71 7.26
N GLN A 96 7.79 -8.90 6.21
CA GLN A 96 8.21 -9.60 4.99
C GLN A 96 7.89 -8.80 3.73
N ALA A 97 8.80 -8.81 2.78
CA ALA A 97 8.62 -8.29 1.44
C ALA A 97 8.31 -9.44 0.47
N VAL A 98 7.16 -9.35 -0.21
CA VAL A 98 6.64 -10.40 -1.10
C VAL A 98 6.48 -9.85 -2.51
N GLN A 99 7.11 -10.51 -3.48
CA GLN A 99 6.85 -10.19 -4.89
C GLN A 99 5.64 -10.99 -5.38
N ALA A 100 4.58 -10.29 -5.78
CA ALA A 100 3.38 -10.92 -6.32
C ALA A 100 2.58 -9.96 -7.22
N ASP A 101 1.88 -10.53 -8.20
CA ASP A 101 0.86 -9.86 -8.98
C ASP A 101 -0.49 -10.03 -8.26
N LEU A 102 -1.16 -8.92 -7.96
CA LEU A 102 -2.45 -8.91 -7.27
C LEU A 102 -3.59 -9.44 -8.14
N SER A 103 -3.43 -9.43 -9.46
CA SER A 103 -4.40 -9.98 -10.41
C SER A 103 -4.35 -11.51 -10.49
N ASP A 104 -3.21 -12.12 -10.13
CA ASP A 104 -3.04 -13.58 -10.06
C ASP A 104 -3.30 -14.11 -8.65
N LEU A 105 -4.58 -14.31 -8.33
CA LEU A 105 -5.00 -14.81 -7.02
C LEU A 105 -4.49 -16.23 -6.71
N ALA A 106 -4.18 -17.04 -7.72
CA ALA A 106 -3.65 -18.39 -7.52
C ALA A 106 -2.20 -18.32 -7.02
N ALA A 107 -1.35 -17.55 -7.70
CA ALA A 107 0.03 -17.30 -7.27
C ALA A 107 0.11 -16.54 -5.95
N LEU A 108 -0.81 -15.62 -5.70
CA LEU A 108 -0.89 -14.88 -4.44
C LEU A 108 -1.17 -15.82 -3.25
N LYS A 109 -2.05 -16.81 -3.43
CA LYS A 109 -2.39 -17.81 -2.40
C LYS A 109 -1.21 -18.68 -1.98
N GLU A 110 -0.28 -18.94 -2.87
CA GLU A 110 0.94 -19.71 -2.55
C GLU A 110 1.91 -18.92 -1.66
N LYS A 111 1.82 -17.59 -1.69
CA LYS A 111 2.76 -16.68 -1.01
C LYS A 111 2.21 -16.07 0.28
N LEU A 112 0.88 -15.97 0.41
CA LEU A 112 0.23 -15.29 1.51
C LEU A 112 -0.91 -16.14 2.10
N PRO A 113 -1.09 -16.13 3.44
CA PRO A 113 -2.14 -16.89 4.11
C PRO A 113 -3.52 -16.23 3.88
N PHE A 114 -4.30 -16.75 2.95
CA PHE A 114 -5.66 -16.27 2.68
C PHE A 114 -6.58 -16.42 3.89
N GLY A 115 -7.50 -15.46 4.07
CA GLY A 115 -8.49 -15.46 5.15
C GLY A 115 -7.89 -15.24 6.55
N SER A 116 -6.68 -14.68 6.64
CA SER A 116 -5.95 -14.57 7.90
C SER A 116 -5.61 -13.14 8.32
N PHE A 117 -5.73 -12.17 7.42
CA PHE A 117 -5.31 -10.79 7.69
C PHE A 117 -6.39 -9.99 8.43
N ASP A 118 -5.97 -9.26 9.45
CA ASP A 118 -6.81 -8.32 10.19
C ASP A 118 -6.91 -6.96 9.49
N LEU A 119 -5.86 -6.59 8.76
CA LEU A 119 -5.75 -5.32 8.07
C LEU A 119 -5.08 -5.52 6.70
N VAL A 120 -5.70 -4.94 5.68
CA VAL A 120 -5.10 -4.75 4.36
C VAL A 120 -5.14 -3.25 4.04
N THR A 121 -4.03 -2.69 3.57
CA THR A 121 -3.96 -1.33 3.04
C THR A 121 -3.59 -1.35 1.56
N CYS A 122 -3.97 -0.31 0.83
CA CYS A 122 -3.50 -0.05 -0.51
C CYS A 122 -3.52 1.45 -0.80
N ASN A 123 -2.40 1.96 -1.29
CA ASN A 123 -2.29 3.31 -1.87
C ASN A 123 -2.07 3.16 -3.38
N PRO A 124 -3.13 2.89 -4.16
CA PRO A 124 -2.99 2.63 -5.59
C PRO A 124 -2.69 3.93 -6.35
N PRO A 125 -2.08 3.85 -7.55
CA PRO A 125 -1.84 5.01 -8.38
C PRO A 125 -3.13 5.77 -8.70
N TYR A 126 -3.06 7.12 -8.75
CA TYR A 126 -4.26 7.98 -8.80
C TYR A 126 -4.84 8.23 -10.18
N LYS A 127 -4.08 7.98 -11.25
CA LYS A 127 -4.52 8.27 -12.62
C LYS A 127 -5.10 7.02 -13.28
N LYS A 128 -6.24 7.17 -13.99
CA LYS A 128 -6.66 6.16 -14.96
C LYS A 128 -5.69 6.19 -16.14
N ALA A 129 -5.43 5.02 -16.73
CA ALA A 129 -4.79 4.93 -18.03
C ALA A 129 -5.76 5.53 -19.06
N GLU A 130 -5.77 6.85 -19.22
CA GLU A 130 -6.52 7.51 -20.30
C GLU A 130 -5.70 7.41 -21.59
N HIS A 131 -6.35 6.96 -22.67
CA HIS A 131 -5.82 7.06 -24.03
C HIS A 131 -5.75 8.55 -24.45
N GLY A 132 -4.69 9.25 -24.07
CA GLY A 132 -4.47 10.65 -24.41
C GLY A 132 -3.00 11.03 -24.29
N ILE A 133 -2.53 11.85 -25.21
CA ILE A 133 -1.15 12.34 -25.46
C ILE A 133 -0.31 12.45 -24.18
N LEU A 134 0.65 11.54 -24.04
CA LEU A 134 1.54 11.41 -22.91
C LEU A 134 2.81 12.25 -23.12
N SER A 135 3.16 13.08 -22.15
CA SER A 135 4.50 13.65 -22.06
C SER A 135 5.46 12.61 -21.46
N SER A 136 6.58 12.44 -22.13
CA SER A 136 7.47 11.28 -22.06
C SER A 136 8.43 11.24 -20.87
N SER A 137 8.04 11.06 -19.62
CA SER A 137 8.98 10.56 -18.59
C SER A 137 8.31 10.07 -17.32
N ASP A 138 7.32 10.80 -16.77
CA ASP A 138 6.66 10.40 -15.52
C ASP A 138 5.33 9.65 -15.78
N SER A 139 4.75 9.88 -16.96
CA SER A 139 3.47 9.30 -17.38
C SER A 139 3.58 7.82 -17.71
N ASP A 140 4.70 7.36 -18.25
CA ASP A 140 4.90 5.97 -18.69
C ASP A 140 5.05 5.01 -17.53
N ILE A 141 5.60 5.48 -16.40
CA ILE A 141 5.73 4.70 -15.18
C ILE A 141 4.35 4.58 -14.52
N ILE A 142 3.62 5.70 -14.42
CA ILE A 142 2.27 5.74 -13.81
C ILE A 142 1.28 4.95 -14.66
N ALA A 143 1.31 5.09 -15.99
CA ALA A 143 0.43 4.34 -16.89
C ALA A 143 0.70 2.82 -16.85
N ARG A 144 1.94 2.39 -16.72
CA ARG A 144 2.29 0.97 -16.52
C ARG A 144 1.71 0.40 -15.23
N HIS A 145 1.67 1.18 -14.15
CA HIS A 145 1.12 0.72 -12.87
C HIS A 145 -0.40 0.51 -12.92
N GLU A 146 -1.17 1.39 -13.60
CA GLU A 146 -2.62 1.22 -13.74
C GLU A 146 -3.02 0.16 -14.78
N THR A 147 -2.19 -0.11 -15.77
CA THR A 147 -2.40 -1.23 -16.70
C THR A 147 -2.12 -2.59 -16.06
N MET A 148 -1.39 -2.62 -14.93
CA MET A 148 -0.99 -3.86 -14.26
C MET A 148 -1.90 -4.25 -13.08
N CYS A 149 -2.64 -3.32 -12.47
CA CYS A 149 -3.52 -3.63 -11.33
C CYS A 149 -4.65 -2.60 -11.22
N SER A 150 -5.89 -3.03 -11.38
CA SER A 150 -7.07 -2.20 -11.20
C SER A 150 -7.51 -2.13 -9.74
N ILE A 151 -8.38 -1.16 -9.40
CA ILE A 151 -8.99 -1.11 -8.06
C ILE A 151 -9.85 -2.36 -7.77
N ASP A 152 -10.38 -3.00 -8.81
CA ASP A 152 -11.12 -4.24 -8.71
C ASP A 152 -10.21 -5.40 -8.29
N ASP A 153 -9.00 -5.50 -8.87
CA ASP A 153 -7.99 -6.50 -8.49
C ASP A 153 -7.54 -6.31 -7.04
N VAL A 154 -7.32 -5.05 -6.62
CA VAL A 154 -7.01 -4.72 -5.21
C VAL A 154 -8.10 -5.22 -4.27
N CYS A 155 -9.37 -4.93 -4.59
CA CYS A 155 -10.49 -5.36 -3.76
C CYS A 155 -10.66 -6.89 -3.79
N ALA A 156 -10.45 -7.54 -4.94
CA ALA A 156 -10.49 -9.00 -5.07
C ALA A 156 -9.42 -9.67 -4.22
N ALA A 157 -8.16 -9.19 -4.31
CA ALA A 157 -7.06 -9.69 -3.49
C ALA A 157 -7.31 -9.47 -2.00
N ALA A 158 -7.70 -8.26 -1.61
CA ALA A 158 -8.02 -7.93 -0.22
C ALA A 158 -9.14 -8.82 0.36
N ALA A 159 -10.20 -9.07 -0.41
CA ALA A 159 -11.30 -9.96 0.02
C ALA A 159 -10.86 -11.40 0.25
N LYS A 160 -9.81 -11.87 -0.45
CA LYS A 160 -9.23 -13.21 -0.24
C LYS A 160 -8.27 -13.24 0.94
N LEU A 161 -7.54 -12.16 1.17
CA LEU A 161 -6.56 -12.06 2.26
C LEU A 161 -7.23 -11.87 3.61
N LEU A 162 -8.27 -11.02 3.69
CA LEU A 162 -8.93 -10.65 4.94
C LEU A 162 -9.65 -11.82 5.59
N GLN A 163 -9.51 -11.94 6.90
CA GLN A 163 -10.39 -12.76 7.73
C GLN A 163 -11.75 -12.09 7.94
N PHE A 164 -12.73 -12.84 8.46
CA PHE A 164 -14.01 -12.26 8.84
C PHE A 164 -13.81 -11.15 9.90
N GLY A 165 -14.39 -9.97 9.65
CA GLY A 165 -14.19 -8.79 10.50
C GLY A 165 -12.88 -8.04 10.27
N GLY A 166 -12.05 -8.49 9.34
CA GLY A 166 -10.86 -7.75 8.89
C GLY A 166 -11.22 -6.45 8.16
N ARG A 167 -10.24 -5.58 7.97
CA ARG A 167 -10.43 -4.22 7.46
C ARG A 167 -9.58 -3.97 6.21
N LEU A 168 -10.21 -3.43 5.16
CA LEU A 168 -9.50 -2.85 4.02
C LEU A 168 -9.46 -1.33 4.18
N CYS A 169 -8.29 -0.72 4.02
CA CYS A 169 -8.13 0.73 3.98
C CYS A 169 -7.45 1.15 2.67
N ILE A 170 -8.10 2.04 1.92
CA ILE A 170 -7.62 2.56 0.64
C ILE A 170 -7.61 4.08 0.70
N CYS A 171 -6.62 4.72 0.07
CA CYS A 171 -6.68 6.15 -0.26
C CYS A 171 -6.74 6.35 -1.76
N GLN A 172 -7.51 7.35 -2.21
CA GLN A 172 -7.64 7.66 -3.63
C GLN A 172 -8.15 9.11 -3.84
N ARG A 173 -8.08 9.59 -5.07
CA ARG A 173 -8.62 10.90 -5.46
C ARG A 173 -10.16 10.91 -5.38
N PRO A 174 -10.79 12.06 -4.98
CA PRO A 174 -12.24 12.17 -4.84
C PRO A 174 -13.02 11.76 -6.09
N GLU A 175 -12.46 11.98 -7.28
CA GLU A 175 -13.08 11.62 -8.56
C GLU A 175 -13.26 10.09 -8.74
N ARG A 176 -12.51 9.30 -7.96
CA ARG A 176 -12.54 7.83 -7.98
C ARG A 176 -13.41 7.23 -6.87
N LEU A 177 -14.12 8.09 -6.10
CA LEU A 177 -14.86 7.63 -4.92
C LEU A 177 -15.86 6.52 -5.26
N LEU A 178 -16.68 6.74 -6.28
CA LEU A 178 -17.69 5.76 -6.68
C LEU A 178 -17.05 4.45 -7.19
N ASP A 179 -16.00 4.54 -8.01
CA ASP A 179 -15.28 3.36 -8.51
C ASP A 179 -14.77 2.49 -7.35
N VAL A 180 -14.20 3.12 -6.31
CA VAL A 180 -13.67 2.40 -5.13
C VAL A 180 -14.78 1.77 -4.31
N LEU A 181 -15.86 2.52 -4.02
CA LEU A 181 -16.98 2.01 -3.22
C LEU A 181 -17.72 0.85 -3.92
N GLU A 182 -17.90 0.95 -5.25
CA GLU A 182 -18.50 -0.12 -6.06
C GLU A 182 -17.62 -1.37 -6.10
N ALA A 183 -16.30 -1.22 -6.31
CA ALA A 183 -15.36 -2.34 -6.28
C ALA A 183 -15.36 -3.03 -4.92
N MET A 184 -15.29 -2.28 -3.80
CA MET A 184 -15.38 -2.85 -2.46
C MET A 184 -16.65 -3.70 -2.29
N ARG A 185 -17.82 -3.16 -2.63
CA ARG A 185 -19.11 -3.87 -2.49
C ARG A 185 -19.22 -5.07 -3.40
N ARG A 186 -18.72 -4.99 -4.64
CA ARG A 186 -18.65 -6.13 -5.58
C ARG A 186 -17.91 -7.32 -4.97
N HIS A 187 -16.84 -7.04 -4.23
CA HIS A 187 -16.03 -8.06 -3.53
C HIS A 187 -16.48 -8.30 -2.08
N LYS A 188 -17.70 -7.90 -1.71
CA LYS A 188 -18.31 -8.14 -0.37
C LYS A 188 -17.55 -7.46 0.77
N ILE A 189 -16.85 -6.38 0.48
CA ILE A 189 -16.24 -5.50 1.47
C ILE A 189 -17.14 -4.28 1.61
N GLU A 190 -17.80 -4.13 2.76
CA GLU A 190 -18.73 -3.02 2.99
C GLU A 190 -17.99 -1.77 3.47
N PRO A 191 -18.02 -0.64 2.73
CA PRO A 191 -17.47 0.63 3.19
C PRO A 191 -18.13 1.09 4.49
N LYS A 192 -17.36 1.32 5.54
CA LYS A 192 -17.86 1.71 6.87
C LYS A 192 -17.50 3.12 7.27
N ARG A 193 -16.38 3.63 6.78
CA ARG A 193 -15.84 4.93 7.16
C ARG A 193 -15.17 5.59 5.96
N VAL A 194 -15.51 6.84 5.71
CA VAL A 194 -14.84 7.69 4.71
C VAL A 194 -14.34 8.94 5.39
N ARG A 195 -13.11 9.37 5.07
CA ARG A 195 -12.51 10.62 5.50
C ARG A 195 -12.03 11.38 4.27
N PHE A 196 -12.49 12.60 4.08
CA PHE A 196 -11.95 13.51 3.07
C PHE A 196 -10.79 14.32 3.66
N VAL A 197 -9.78 14.59 2.84
CA VAL A 197 -8.60 15.38 3.21
C VAL A 197 -8.57 16.64 2.36
N GLN A 198 -8.48 17.78 3.03
CA GLN A 198 -8.38 19.13 2.43
C GLN A 198 -7.06 19.77 2.85
N LYS A 199 -6.50 20.64 2.01
CA LYS A 199 -5.32 21.44 2.38
C LYS A 199 -5.68 22.54 3.38
N ARG A 200 -6.89 23.10 3.24
CA ARG A 200 -7.48 24.12 4.13
C ARG A 200 -8.98 23.87 4.20
N GLY A 201 -9.65 24.42 5.20
CA GLY A 201 -11.08 24.20 5.42
C GLY A 201 -12.00 24.74 4.30
N ASP A 202 -11.50 25.64 3.47
CA ASP A 202 -12.20 26.28 2.35
C ASP A 202 -11.85 25.69 0.96
N THR A 203 -11.00 24.67 0.92
CA THR A 203 -10.59 24.03 -0.35
C THR A 203 -11.34 22.74 -0.60
N ALA A 204 -11.50 22.36 -1.89
CA ALA A 204 -12.00 21.05 -2.23
C ALA A 204 -11.08 19.94 -1.68
N PRO A 205 -11.64 18.78 -1.29
CA PRO A 205 -10.81 17.62 -0.94
C PRO A 205 -9.91 17.20 -2.10
N TRP A 206 -8.67 16.85 -1.78
CA TRP A 206 -7.71 16.36 -2.77
C TRP A 206 -7.46 14.85 -2.65
N LEU A 207 -7.90 14.26 -1.54
CA LEU A 207 -7.77 12.84 -1.23
C LEU A 207 -8.98 12.39 -0.42
N PHE A 208 -9.35 11.12 -0.52
CA PHE A 208 -10.20 10.45 0.46
C PHE A 208 -9.53 9.16 0.94
N LEU A 209 -9.94 8.74 2.13
CA LEU A 209 -9.58 7.49 2.79
C LEU A 209 -10.87 6.72 3.08
N VAL A 210 -10.91 5.47 2.77
CA VAL A 210 -12.07 4.60 3.01
C VAL A 210 -11.65 3.30 3.68
#